data_c3e0d65215c974c070f3e730b972d6b7
#
_entry.id   c3e0d65215c974c070f3e730b972d6b7
#
_cell.length_a   1.000
_cell.length_b   1.000
_cell.length_c   1.000
_cell.angle_alpha   90.00
_cell.angle_beta   90.00
_cell.angle_gamma   90.00
#
_symmetry.space_group_name_H-M   'P 1'
#
loop_
_entity.id
_entity.type
_entity.pdbx_description
1 polymer ?
#
loop_
_entity_poly.entity_id
_entity_poly.type
_entity_poly.pdbx_seq_one_letter_code
_entity_poly.pdbx_strand_id
1 'polypeptide(L)'
;MGFLIPLLMVLFPASSAQAQQGVGIRGGISAHPTQFYFGAHAAFGPVVDKLWFRPNIEVGVGNNLTLVAINAEFTYWVPLRKNPWNVYMGGGPAGNIFSFGGIANRATDIRPGFSFLAGIGQRKGLFAEIKVGAIDSPSFKFGIGYTFP
;
A
#
# COMPACT_ATOMS: atom_id res chain seq x y z
N MET A 1 7.11 -25.03 -7.86
CA MET A 1 6.26 -24.61 -6.73
C MET A 1 6.93 -24.75 -5.37
N GLY A 2 7.83 -25.69 -5.18
CA GLY A 2 8.53 -25.89 -3.90
C GLY A 2 9.54 -24.82 -3.50
N PHE A 3 9.96 -23.93 -4.41
CA PHE A 3 10.96 -22.91 -4.12
C PHE A 3 10.40 -21.61 -3.57
N LEU A 4 9.11 -21.36 -3.73
CA LEU A 4 8.46 -20.13 -3.26
C LEU A 4 8.17 -20.16 -1.75
N ILE A 5 7.91 -21.33 -1.20
CA ILE A 5 7.57 -21.48 0.22
C ILE A 5 8.75 -21.15 1.15
N PRO A 6 9.97 -21.68 0.92
CA PRO A 6 11.09 -21.30 1.77
C PRO A 6 11.53 -19.85 1.57
N LEU A 7 11.35 -19.29 0.37
CA LEU A 7 11.66 -17.88 0.15
C LEU A 7 10.70 -16.97 0.91
N LEU A 8 9.44 -17.36 0.98
CA LEU A 8 8.45 -16.60 1.73
C LEU A 8 8.72 -16.62 3.23
N MET A 9 9.22 -17.75 3.76
CA MET A 9 9.57 -17.86 5.17
C MET A 9 10.79 -17.03 5.58
N VAL A 10 11.73 -16.84 4.66
CA VAL A 10 12.90 -15.99 4.91
C VAL A 10 12.52 -14.51 4.95
N LEU A 11 11.41 -14.14 4.32
CA LEU A 11 10.96 -12.76 4.27
C LEU A 11 10.15 -12.31 5.51
N PHE A 12 9.90 -13.22 6.46
CA PHE A 12 9.21 -12.90 7.70
C PHE A 12 10.15 -13.07 8.90
N PRO A 13 11.08 -12.15 9.11
CA PRO A 13 11.89 -12.23 10.32
C PRO A 13 11.02 -12.02 11.55
N ALA A 14 11.18 -12.90 12.52
CA ALA A 14 10.53 -12.74 13.82
C ALA A 14 11.23 -11.61 14.57
N SER A 15 10.76 -10.38 14.39
CA SER A 15 11.32 -9.24 15.11
C SER A 15 10.21 -8.47 15.82
N SER A 16 10.55 -7.95 17.00
CA SER A 16 9.67 -7.12 17.83
C SER A 16 9.74 -5.65 17.39
N ALA A 17 9.48 -5.39 16.11
CA ALA A 17 9.62 -4.05 15.59
C ALA A 17 8.50 -3.13 16.07
N GLN A 18 8.79 -1.82 16.13
CA GLN A 18 7.85 -0.81 16.60
C GLN A 18 6.78 -0.45 15.56
N ALA A 19 7.06 -0.66 14.28
CA ALA A 19 6.11 -0.47 13.21
C ALA A 19 5.26 -1.73 12.99
N GLN A 20 4.18 -1.59 12.22
CA GLN A 20 3.30 -2.70 11.90
C GLN A 20 4.03 -3.68 10.98
N GLN A 21 4.14 -4.93 11.40
CA GLN A 21 4.74 -6.01 10.64
C GLN A 21 3.71 -7.10 10.39
N GLY A 22 3.68 -7.64 9.17
CA GLY A 22 2.78 -8.71 8.80
C GLY A 22 2.09 -8.45 7.47
N VAL A 23 0.93 -9.04 7.30
CA VAL A 23 0.08 -8.84 6.13
C VAL A 23 -1.20 -8.14 6.56
N GLY A 24 -1.83 -7.43 5.64
CA GLY A 24 -3.02 -6.71 6.00
C GLY A 24 -3.91 -6.39 4.82
N ILE A 25 -5.00 -5.73 5.15
CA ILE A 25 -5.99 -5.27 4.18
C ILE A 25 -6.15 -3.76 4.31
N ARG A 26 -6.57 -3.15 3.23
CA ARG A 26 -6.79 -1.71 3.17
C ARG A 26 -7.94 -1.38 2.22
N GLY A 27 -8.49 -0.21 2.40
CA GLY A 27 -9.51 0.31 1.51
C GLY A 27 -9.72 1.79 1.69
N GLY A 28 -10.33 2.42 0.72
CA GLY A 28 -10.55 3.85 0.78
C GLY A 28 -11.12 4.41 -0.50
N ILE A 29 -10.91 5.70 -0.68
CA ILE A 29 -11.37 6.45 -1.82
C ILE A 29 -10.20 7.15 -2.51
N SER A 30 -10.33 7.37 -3.79
CA SER A 30 -9.34 8.11 -4.58
C SER A 30 -10.02 9.21 -5.39
N ALA A 31 -9.23 10.19 -5.80
CA ALA A 31 -9.63 11.24 -6.72
C ALA A 31 -8.72 11.23 -7.95
N HIS A 32 -9.28 11.54 -9.11
CA HIS A 32 -8.62 11.57 -10.42
C HIS A 32 -7.81 10.29 -10.73
N PRO A 33 -8.47 9.15 -10.92
CA PRO A 33 -9.94 8.98 -11.03
C PRO A 33 -10.64 8.86 -9.68
N THR A 34 -11.92 9.22 -9.64
CA THR A 34 -12.76 9.03 -8.46
C THR A 34 -13.19 7.57 -8.39
N GLN A 35 -12.71 6.87 -7.38
CA GLN A 35 -12.94 5.44 -7.23
C GLN A 35 -12.97 5.04 -5.77
N PHE A 36 -13.65 3.94 -5.49
CA PHE A 36 -13.41 3.17 -4.28
C PHE A 36 -12.29 2.18 -4.56
N TYR A 37 -11.39 2.01 -3.62
CA TYR A 37 -10.34 1.01 -3.76
C TYR A 37 -10.25 0.12 -2.52
N PHE A 38 -9.76 -1.08 -2.74
CA PHE A 38 -9.44 -2.02 -1.68
C PHE A 38 -8.19 -2.79 -2.10
N GLY A 39 -7.52 -3.34 -1.13
CA GLY A 39 -6.29 -4.05 -1.43
C GLY A 39 -5.72 -4.80 -0.25
N ALA A 40 -4.55 -5.35 -0.49
CA ALA A 40 -3.78 -6.08 0.49
C ALA A 40 -2.33 -5.60 0.47
N HIS A 41 -1.67 -5.72 1.61
CA HIS A 41 -0.28 -5.32 1.74
C HIS A 41 0.47 -6.30 2.62
N ALA A 42 1.78 -6.25 2.50
CA ALA A 42 2.69 -6.89 3.44
C ALA A 42 3.66 -5.83 3.94
N ALA A 43 4.11 -5.96 5.16
CA ALA A 43 5.08 -5.05 5.76
C ALA A 43 6.28 -5.84 6.24
N PHE A 44 7.45 -5.45 5.77
CA PHE A 44 8.72 -6.09 6.08
C PHE A 44 9.70 -5.09 6.64
N GLY A 45 10.45 -5.50 7.61
CA GLY A 45 11.53 -4.65 8.11
C GLY A 45 11.86 -4.85 9.58
N PRO A 46 12.57 -3.87 10.13
CA PRO A 46 13.08 -2.70 9.41
C PRO A 46 14.18 -3.06 8.40
N VAL A 47 14.13 -2.43 7.22
CA VAL A 47 15.17 -2.59 6.19
C VAL A 47 16.47 -1.92 6.63
N VAL A 48 16.33 -0.68 7.12
CA VAL A 48 17.31 0.05 7.91
C VAL A 48 16.55 0.69 9.07
N ASP A 49 17.22 1.37 9.97
CA ASP A 49 16.58 1.94 11.17
C ASP A 49 15.33 2.75 10.81
N LYS A 50 14.18 2.35 11.35
CA LYS A 50 12.86 2.98 11.19
C LYS A 50 12.30 2.98 9.76
N LEU A 51 13.00 2.37 8.82
CA LEU A 51 12.54 2.28 7.43
C LEU A 51 12.00 0.88 7.14
N TRP A 52 10.77 0.83 6.63
CA TRP A 52 10.05 -0.41 6.32
C TRP A 52 9.74 -0.50 4.84
N PHE A 53 9.72 -1.70 4.32
CA PHE A 53 9.26 -1.99 2.97
C PHE A 53 7.84 -2.55 3.05
N ARG A 54 6.91 -1.90 2.34
CA ARG A 54 5.49 -2.25 2.39
C ARG A 54 4.92 -2.38 0.99
N PRO A 55 5.19 -3.49 0.29
CA PRO A 55 4.56 -3.74 -1.00
C PRO A 55 3.07 -3.97 -0.84
N ASN A 56 2.30 -3.51 -1.82
CA ASN A 56 0.86 -3.70 -1.78
C ASN A 56 0.27 -3.75 -3.18
N ILE A 57 -0.94 -4.33 -3.25
CA ILE A 57 -1.74 -4.35 -4.45
C ILE A 57 -3.11 -3.75 -4.11
N GLU A 58 -3.59 -2.86 -4.94
CA GLU A 58 -4.86 -2.16 -4.76
C GLU A 58 -5.69 -2.25 -6.03
N VAL A 59 -6.98 -2.47 -5.85
CA VAL A 59 -7.95 -2.49 -6.96
C VAL A 59 -8.94 -1.36 -6.74
N GLY A 60 -9.01 -0.44 -7.69
CA GLY A 60 -9.95 0.66 -7.68
C GLY A 60 -11.04 0.44 -8.72
N VAL A 61 -12.28 0.74 -8.34
CA VAL A 61 -13.44 0.60 -9.22
C VAL A 61 -14.26 1.88 -9.22
N GLY A 62 -14.68 2.32 -10.40
CA GLY A 62 -15.52 3.50 -10.56
C GLY A 62 -15.58 3.95 -12.02
N ASN A 63 -16.72 4.53 -12.44
CA ASN A 63 -16.88 5.18 -13.74
C ASN A 63 -16.41 4.34 -14.95
N ASN A 64 -16.78 3.06 -14.99
CA ASN A 64 -16.38 2.12 -16.05
C ASN A 64 -14.86 1.95 -16.19
N LEU A 65 -14.12 2.29 -15.14
CA LEU A 65 -12.67 2.15 -15.07
C LEU A 65 -12.31 1.25 -13.91
N THR A 66 -11.50 0.25 -14.16
CA THR A 66 -10.87 -0.56 -13.13
C THR A 66 -9.37 -0.30 -13.14
N LEU A 67 -8.84 0.04 -11.99
CA LEU A 67 -7.41 0.28 -11.81
C LEU A 67 -6.84 -0.76 -10.88
N VAL A 68 -5.83 -1.49 -11.34
CA VAL A 68 -5.03 -2.35 -10.48
C VAL A 68 -3.67 -1.68 -10.29
N ALA A 69 -3.31 -1.38 -9.07
CA ALA A 69 -2.05 -0.76 -8.74
C ALA A 69 -1.19 -1.73 -7.93
N ILE A 70 0.04 -1.95 -8.38
CA ILE A 70 1.05 -2.70 -7.65
C ILE A 70 2.09 -1.68 -7.19
N ASN A 71 2.23 -1.55 -5.88
CA ASN A 71 3.07 -0.52 -5.29
C ASN A 71 4.23 -1.13 -4.50
N ALA A 72 5.41 -0.56 -4.66
CA ALA A 72 6.57 -0.86 -3.84
C ALA A 72 6.85 0.35 -2.97
N GLU A 73 6.29 0.38 -1.77
CA GLU A 73 6.36 1.52 -0.87
C GLU A 73 7.40 1.32 0.21
N PHE A 74 8.12 2.40 0.51
CA PHE A 74 8.98 2.48 1.67
C PHE A 74 8.36 3.46 2.66
N THR A 75 8.30 3.08 3.93
CA THR A 75 7.70 3.90 4.97
C THR A 75 8.68 4.13 6.10
N TYR A 76 8.84 5.38 6.50
CA TYR A 76 9.66 5.78 7.62
C TYR A 76 8.76 6.07 8.82
N TRP A 77 8.96 5.36 9.92
CA TRP A 77 8.08 5.41 11.09
C TRP A 77 8.73 6.20 12.21
N VAL A 78 7.96 7.16 12.75
CA VAL A 78 8.36 7.98 13.88
C VAL A 78 7.40 7.72 15.03
N PRO A 79 7.86 7.09 16.13
CA PRO A 79 7.00 6.87 17.28
C PRO A 79 6.67 8.18 17.99
N LEU A 80 5.42 8.37 18.37
CA LEU A 80 5.01 9.47 19.20
C LEU A 80 5.14 9.07 20.67
N ARG A 81 5.76 9.94 21.48
CA ARG A 81 5.94 9.69 22.91
C ARG A 81 4.59 9.63 23.62
N LYS A 82 4.41 8.62 24.49
CA LYS A 82 3.21 8.44 25.32
C LYS A 82 1.92 8.28 24.53
N ASN A 83 2.01 7.81 23.28
CA ASN A 83 0.84 7.66 22.41
C ASN A 83 0.95 6.30 21.73
N PRO A 84 -0.17 5.52 21.63
CA PRO A 84 -0.15 4.26 20.89
C PRO A 84 -0.05 4.46 19.38
N TRP A 85 -0.17 5.68 18.88
CA TRP A 85 -0.09 6.00 17.47
C TRP A 85 1.34 6.38 17.07
N ASN A 86 1.73 5.95 15.91
CA ASN A 86 2.98 6.34 15.27
C ASN A 86 2.66 7.08 13.98
N VAL A 87 3.46 8.08 13.67
CA VAL A 87 3.37 8.79 12.39
C VAL A 87 4.34 8.13 11.41
N TYR A 88 3.93 7.97 10.18
CA TYR A 88 4.84 7.52 9.14
C TYR A 88 4.67 8.33 7.86
N MET A 89 5.73 8.36 7.09
CA MET A 89 5.75 8.96 5.75
C MET A 89 6.59 8.10 4.83
N GLY A 90 6.33 8.21 3.56
CA GLY A 90 7.10 7.44 2.61
C GLY A 90 6.65 7.64 1.18
N GLY A 91 6.97 6.67 0.37
CA GLY A 91 6.60 6.66 -1.04
C GLY A 91 7.28 5.53 -1.77
N GLY A 92 7.02 5.45 -3.04
CA GLY A 92 7.64 4.47 -3.89
C GLY A 92 7.00 4.39 -5.27
N PRO A 93 7.64 3.62 -6.16
CA PRO A 93 7.14 3.42 -7.51
C PRO A 93 5.90 2.53 -7.51
N ALA A 94 5.08 2.70 -8.54
CA ALA A 94 3.87 1.93 -8.76
C ALA A 94 3.78 1.49 -10.22
N GLY A 95 3.20 0.32 -10.42
CA GLY A 95 2.74 -0.10 -11.73
C GLY A 95 1.23 -0.06 -11.75
N ASN A 96 0.67 0.80 -12.59
CA ASN A 96 -0.78 0.98 -12.67
C ASN A 96 -1.31 0.33 -13.94
N ILE A 97 -2.30 -0.54 -13.78
CA ILE A 97 -2.96 -1.24 -14.88
C ILE A 97 -4.37 -0.69 -14.97
N PHE A 98 -4.63 0.08 -16.01
CA PHE A 98 -5.94 0.67 -16.27
C PHE A 98 -6.72 -0.23 -17.24
N SER A 99 -7.93 -0.59 -16.86
CA SER A 99 -8.84 -1.33 -17.72
C SER A 99 -10.08 -0.49 -17.97
N PHE A 100 -10.32 -0.17 -19.25
CA PHE A 100 -11.42 0.67 -19.68
C PHE A 100 -12.47 -0.16 -20.43
N GLY A 101 -13.73 0.21 -20.26
CA GLY A 101 -14.82 -0.33 -21.06
C GLY A 101 -15.47 -1.58 -20.47
N GLY A 102 -16.45 -2.10 -21.20
CA GLY A 102 -17.22 -3.25 -20.78
C GLY A 102 -16.56 -4.59 -21.10
N ILE A 103 -17.29 -5.66 -20.82
CA ILE A 103 -16.79 -7.03 -20.95
C ILE A 103 -16.38 -7.37 -22.39
N ALA A 104 -17.03 -6.77 -23.40
CA ALA A 104 -16.82 -7.11 -24.80
C ALA A 104 -15.66 -6.33 -25.44
N ASN A 105 -15.34 -5.12 -24.98
CA ASN A 105 -14.31 -4.25 -25.55
C ASN A 105 -13.44 -3.66 -24.44
N ARG A 106 -12.65 -4.51 -23.82
CA ARG A 106 -11.76 -4.07 -22.75
C ARG A 106 -10.42 -3.61 -23.33
N ALA A 107 -10.10 -2.33 -23.12
CA ALA A 107 -8.77 -1.81 -23.38
C ALA A 107 -7.98 -1.82 -22.09
N THR A 108 -6.75 -2.30 -22.13
CA THR A 108 -5.85 -2.37 -20.99
C THR A 108 -4.61 -1.55 -21.28
N ASP A 109 -4.24 -0.69 -20.34
CA ASP A 109 -3.06 0.16 -20.43
C ASP A 109 -2.26 0.03 -19.15
N ILE A 110 -0.94 -0.16 -19.27
CA ILE A 110 -0.04 -0.31 -18.15
C ILE A 110 0.84 0.94 -18.10
N ARG A 111 0.83 1.65 -16.97
CA ARG A 111 1.55 2.90 -16.79
C ARG A 111 2.36 2.90 -15.50
N PRO A 112 3.62 3.34 -15.56
CA PRO A 112 4.39 3.54 -14.33
C PRO A 112 3.89 4.78 -13.59
N GLY A 113 3.95 4.75 -12.28
CA GLY A 113 3.60 5.88 -11.45
C GLY A 113 4.49 5.95 -10.23
N PHE A 114 4.25 6.95 -9.41
CA PHE A 114 4.94 7.15 -8.15
C PHE A 114 3.96 7.76 -7.16
N SER A 115 4.06 7.36 -5.91
CA SER A 115 3.19 7.89 -4.85
C SER A 115 4.01 8.31 -3.65
N PHE A 116 3.61 9.44 -3.06
CA PHE A 116 4.04 9.88 -1.74
C PHE A 116 2.91 9.62 -0.77
N LEU A 117 3.24 9.24 0.45
CA LEU A 117 2.23 8.93 1.45
C LEU A 117 2.63 9.43 2.83
N ALA A 118 1.63 9.70 3.63
CA ALA A 118 1.78 10.00 5.05
C ALA A 118 0.60 9.41 5.80
N GLY A 119 0.83 8.97 7.01
CA GLY A 119 -0.22 8.34 7.78
C GLY A 119 0.09 8.20 9.25
N ILE A 120 -0.88 7.63 9.94
CA ILE A 120 -0.77 7.27 11.34
C ILE A 120 -1.17 5.81 11.50
N GLY A 121 -0.50 5.12 12.40
CA GLY A 121 -0.80 3.71 12.65
C GLY A 121 -0.55 3.32 14.09
N GLN A 122 -1.31 2.34 14.56
CA GLN A 122 -1.15 1.74 15.87
C GLN A 122 -0.31 0.48 15.77
N ARG A 123 0.40 0.13 16.85
CA ARG A 123 1.11 -1.14 16.93
C ARG A 123 0.17 -2.34 16.77
N LYS A 124 -1.09 -2.19 17.15
CA LYS A 124 -2.10 -3.23 16.99
C LYS A 124 -2.44 -3.53 15.54
N GLY A 125 -2.12 -2.62 14.63
CA GLY A 125 -2.30 -2.84 13.20
C GLY A 125 -3.22 -1.86 12.49
N LEU A 126 -4.04 -1.10 13.20
CA LEU A 126 -4.92 -0.11 12.59
C LEU A 126 -4.11 1.07 12.05
N PHE A 127 -4.44 1.52 10.86
CA PHE A 127 -3.80 2.69 10.27
C PHE A 127 -4.75 3.48 9.38
N ALA A 128 -4.42 4.76 9.19
CA ALA A 128 -5.06 5.64 8.23
C ALA A 128 -3.97 6.41 7.49
N GLU A 129 -4.14 6.59 6.19
CA GLU A 129 -3.12 7.24 5.38
C GLU A 129 -3.72 8.04 4.24
N ILE A 130 -2.94 9.03 3.80
CA ILE A 130 -3.20 9.76 2.57
C ILE A 130 -2.03 9.52 1.61
N LYS A 131 -2.36 9.41 0.33
CA LYS A 131 -1.37 9.29 -0.74
C LYS A 131 -1.59 10.37 -1.76
N VAL A 132 -0.49 10.91 -2.27
CA VAL A 132 -0.48 11.85 -3.38
C VAL A 132 0.28 11.19 -4.52
N GLY A 133 -0.40 11.03 -5.64
CA GLY A 133 0.20 10.40 -6.81
C GLY A 133 0.91 11.39 -7.70
N ALA A 134 1.99 10.92 -8.30
CA ALA A 134 2.72 11.62 -9.35
C ALA A 134 2.78 10.75 -10.59
N ILE A 135 3.02 11.37 -11.75
CA ILE A 135 3.04 10.70 -13.05
C ILE A 135 1.66 10.11 -13.35
N ASP A 136 1.52 8.83 -13.52
CA ASP A 136 0.25 8.17 -13.89
C ASP A 136 -0.42 7.46 -12.71
N SER A 137 -0.22 7.94 -11.51
CA SER A 137 -0.91 7.46 -10.31
C SER A 137 -2.12 8.35 -10.00
N PRO A 138 -3.15 7.83 -9.29
CA PRO A 138 -4.25 8.67 -8.82
C PRO A 138 -3.73 9.88 -8.03
N SER A 139 -4.33 11.05 -8.27
CA SER A 139 -3.83 12.30 -7.70
C SER A 139 -3.88 12.32 -6.19
N PHE A 140 -4.92 11.72 -5.60
CA PHE A 140 -5.12 11.71 -4.17
C PHE A 140 -5.85 10.43 -3.76
N LYS A 141 -5.39 9.81 -2.68
CA LYS A 141 -6.07 8.68 -2.05
C LYS A 141 -6.15 8.89 -0.55
N PHE A 142 -7.28 8.53 0.02
CA PHE A 142 -7.44 8.43 1.46
C PHE A 142 -7.87 7.00 1.80
N GLY A 143 -7.16 6.38 2.72
CA GLY A 143 -7.44 5.00 3.07
C GLY A 143 -7.26 4.69 4.54
N ILE A 144 -7.91 3.63 4.93
CA ILE A 144 -7.76 3.00 6.24
C ILE A 144 -7.44 1.52 6.03
N GLY A 145 -6.82 0.93 7.00
CA GLY A 145 -6.51 -0.49 6.91
C GLY A 145 -6.09 -1.08 8.23
N TYR A 146 -5.83 -2.37 8.18
CA TYR A 146 -5.39 -3.14 9.34
C TYR A 146 -4.30 -4.11 8.92
N THR A 147 -3.21 -4.11 9.68
CA THR A 147 -2.11 -5.05 9.50
C THR A 147 -2.18 -6.12 10.57
N PHE A 148 -2.34 -7.36 10.16
CA PHE A 148 -2.39 -8.50 11.08
C PHE A 148 -0.95 -8.88 11.49
N PRO A 149 -0.65 -8.91 12.77
CA PRO A 149 0.68 -9.28 13.24
C PRO A 149 1.02 -10.75 13.01
#